data_d8d04d718e24d0ff7d4c4a39503598e0
#
_entry.id   d8d04d718e24d0ff7d4c4a39503598e0
#
_cell.length_a   1.000
_cell.length_b   1.000
_cell.length_c   1.000
_cell.angle_alpha   90.00
_cell.angle_beta   90.00
_cell.angle_gamma   90.00
#
_symmetry.space_group_name_H-M   'P 1'
#
loop_
_entity.id
_entity.type
_entity.pdbx_description
1 polymer ?
#
loop_
_entity_poly.entity_id
_entity_poly.type
_entity_poly.pdbx_seq_one_letter_code
_entity_poly.pdbx_strand_id
1 'polypeptide(L)'
;MVIEDIDIPKVQDGDVLVKIVASGLCHTDLHVIKGDMPVPMPVVLGHEGAGIVTETGKGVTTVKPGDHVVIFAMPTCGRCEYCQMGKGYLCTPGYNTIFAGTLMDGTKRLRTQKGKELNHFFGQSSFAEYCLVKEGSVVKVREDAPLEKLGGFGCGITTGVGAVLNTARVEAGDSVAVFGCGSLGLSAISAARLAGATTIIAIDILENKLNYAREFGATHTINASKVDPVKEIINLTGSGVKYAFEFIGNVKVMEQTFNSICPGGKAIILGSPRFGEKVSIDAVSLLLEKTLMGTAEGSSRPMDITRYVDLYMDKKLEVDKLITKNYSLEEINQAFKDLEEG
;
A
#
# COMPACT_ATOMS: atom_id res chain seq x y z
N MET A 1 0.96 -5.07 -21.46
CA MET A 1 -0.03 -3.96 -21.57
C MET A 1 0.15 -3.28 -22.92
N VAL A 2 -0.87 -2.53 -23.38
CA VAL A 2 -0.83 -1.71 -24.60
C VAL A 2 -0.86 -0.25 -24.16
N ILE A 3 -0.03 0.60 -24.76
CA ILE A 3 -0.04 2.04 -24.56
C ILE A 3 -0.75 2.65 -25.74
N GLU A 4 -1.79 3.42 -25.49
CA GLU A 4 -2.59 4.07 -26.53
C GLU A 4 -3.16 5.41 -26.01
N ASP A 5 -3.45 6.29 -26.94
CA ASP A 5 -4.13 7.55 -26.61
C ASP A 5 -5.60 7.30 -26.26
N ILE A 6 -6.05 7.91 -25.16
CA ILE A 6 -7.43 7.89 -24.71
C ILE A 6 -7.94 9.33 -24.53
N ASP A 7 -9.25 9.50 -24.58
CA ASP A 7 -9.85 10.82 -24.36
C ASP A 7 -9.73 11.23 -22.89
N ILE A 8 -9.39 12.51 -22.64
CA ILE A 8 -9.45 13.06 -21.28
C ILE A 8 -10.94 13.18 -20.89
N PRO A 9 -11.35 12.54 -19.78
CA PRO A 9 -12.75 12.55 -19.36
C PRO A 9 -13.21 13.96 -18.97
N LYS A 10 -14.47 14.28 -19.28
CA LYS A 10 -15.10 15.53 -18.79
C LYS A 10 -15.29 15.45 -17.28
N VAL A 11 -14.87 16.51 -16.59
CA VAL A 11 -15.06 16.68 -15.15
C VAL A 11 -16.55 16.94 -14.86
N GLN A 12 -17.10 16.21 -13.89
CA GLN A 12 -18.48 16.32 -13.41
C GLN A 12 -18.48 16.66 -11.91
N ASP A 13 -19.66 16.77 -11.31
CA ASP A 13 -19.81 17.11 -9.89
C ASP A 13 -19.05 16.10 -8.99
N GLY A 14 -18.23 16.62 -8.09
CA GLY A 14 -17.40 15.86 -7.17
C GLY A 14 -16.16 15.18 -7.80
N ASP A 15 -15.89 15.43 -9.09
CA ASP A 15 -14.68 14.91 -9.77
C ASP A 15 -13.48 15.83 -9.55
N VAL A 16 -12.31 15.24 -9.58
CA VAL A 16 -11.01 15.94 -9.60
C VAL A 16 -10.18 15.35 -10.73
N LEU A 17 -9.73 16.19 -11.64
CA LEU A 17 -8.78 15.82 -12.69
C LEU A 17 -7.37 16.15 -12.22
N VAL A 18 -6.50 15.14 -12.22
CA VAL A 18 -5.11 15.26 -11.77
C VAL A 18 -4.18 14.96 -12.93
N LYS A 19 -3.25 15.87 -13.21
CA LYS A 19 -2.10 15.60 -14.08
C LYS A 19 -1.10 14.80 -13.28
N ILE A 20 -0.84 13.58 -13.68
CA ILE A 20 0.07 12.66 -12.98
C ILE A 20 1.52 13.13 -13.21
N VAL A 21 2.28 13.18 -12.13
CA VAL A 21 3.73 13.41 -12.13
C VAL A 21 4.47 12.10 -11.90
N ALA A 22 3.95 11.25 -11.00
CA ALA A 22 4.50 9.92 -10.74
C ALA A 22 3.40 8.95 -10.34
N SER A 23 3.62 7.68 -10.64
CA SER A 23 2.79 6.57 -10.14
C SER A 23 3.69 5.42 -9.70
N GLY A 24 3.47 4.90 -8.50
CA GLY A 24 4.18 3.74 -7.99
C GLY A 24 3.77 2.47 -8.73
N LEU A 25 4.68 1.49 -8.77
CA LEU A 25 4.42 0.13 -9.26
C LEU A 25 4.11 -0.79 -8.08
N CYS A 26 2.98 -1.47 -8.13
CA CYS A 26 2.55 -2.38 -7.09
C CYS A 26 2.31 -3.80 -7.63
N HIS A 27 2.57 -4.81 -6.78
CA HIS A 27 2.25 -6.21 -7.11
C HIS A 27 0.75 -6.43 -7.34
N THR A 28 -0.11 -5.57 -6.81
CA THR A 28 -1.56 -5.62 -7.06
C THR A 28 -1.89 -5.41 -8.54
N ASP A 29 -1.20 -4.49 -9.23
CA ASP A 29 -1.32 -4.34 -10.70
C ASP A 29 -0.81 -5.59 -11.43
N LEU A 30 0.31 -6.17 -10.96
CA LEU A 30 0.87 -7.39 -11.53
C LEU A 30 -0.09 -8.59 -11.39
N HIS A 31 -0.82 -8.70 -10.27
CA HIS A 31 -1.85 -9.73 -10.10
C HIS A 31 -2.99 -9.60 -11.12
N VAL A 32 -3.37 -8.37 -11.48
CA VAL A 32 -4.35 -8.14 -12.57
C VAL A 32 -3.77 -8.56 -13.91
N ILE A 33 -2.51 -8.18 -14.21
CA ILE A 33 -1.83 -8.55 -15.46
C ILE A 33 -1.74 -10.08 -15.62
N LYS A 34 -1.50 -10.80 -14.52
CA LYS A 34 -1.43 -12.27 -14.49
C LYS A 34 -2.79 -12.97 -14.46
N GLY A 35 -3.88 -12.23 -14.23
CA GLY A 35 -5.23 -12.79 -14.10
C GLY A 35 -5.52 -13.43 -12.73
N ASP A 36 -4.66 -13.20 -11.74
CA ASP A 36 -4.86 -13.69 -10.35
C ASP A 36 -5.93 -12.85 -9.61
N MET A 37 -6.15 -11.60 -10.03
CA MET A 37 -7.13 -10.69 -9.48
C MET A 37 -8.23 -10.40 -10.51
N PRO A 38 -9.49 -10.77 -10.25
CA PRO A 38 -10.58 -10.59 -11.20
C PRO A 38 -11.04 -9.13 -11.24
N VAL A 39 -10.71 -8.43 -12.33
CA VAL A 39 -11.22 -7.09 -12.66
C VAL A 39 -11.78 -7.08 -14.08
N PRO A 40 -12.82 -6.27 -14.39
CA PRO A 40 -13.37 -6.18 -15.73
C PRO A 40 -12.32 -5.65 -16.73
N MET A 41 -12.20 -6.31 -17.88
CA MET A 41 -11.31 -5.92 -18.99
C MET A 41 -12.10 -5.25 -20.14
N PRO A 42 -11.47 -4.36 -20.92
CA PRO A 42 -10.14 -3.78 -20.75
C PRO A 42 -10.10 -2.76 -19.63
N VAL A 43 -8.96 -2.62 -18.97
CA VAL A 43 -8.78 -1.74 -17.80
C VAL A 43 -7.52 -0.90 -17.93
N VAL A 44 -7.57 0.35 -17.48
CA VAL A 44 -6.38 1.18 -17.28
C VAL A 44 -5.91 0.99 -15.84
N LEU A 45 -4.69 0.48 -15.66
CA LEU A 45 -4.10 0.15 -14.36
C LEU A 45 -3.47 1.37 -13.67
N GLY A 46 -2.83 1.13 -12.53
CA GLY A 46 -2.21 2.12 -11.68
C GLY A 46 -3.14 2.60 -10.56
N HIS A 47 -2.63 2.57 -9.32
CA HIS A 47 -3.40 2.98 -8.13
C HIS A 47 -2.54 3.70 -7.08
N GLU A 48 -1.34 4.14 -7.47
CA GLU A 48 -0.39 4.88 -6.62
C GLU A 48 -0.01 6.22 -7.25
N GLY A 49 -1.00 7.00 -7.67
CA GLY A 49 -0.77 8.27 -8.36
C GLY A 49 -0.43 9.43 -7.43
N ALA A 50 0.52 10.28 -7.86
CA ALA A 50 0.78 11.60 -7.31
C ALA A 50 0.85 12.63 -8.44
N GLY A 51 0.35 13.84 -8.22
CA GLY A 51 0.30 14.83 -9.29
C GLY A 51 -0.26 16.18 -8.85
N ILE A 52 -0.67 16.95 -9.86
CA ILE A 52 -1.18 18.32 -9.69
C ILE A 52 -2.64 18.36 -10.16
N VAL A 53 -3.51 18.89 -9.33
CA VAL A 53 -4.92 19.11 -9.70
C VAL A 53 -4.98 20.13 -10.85
N THR A 54 -5.65 19.76 -11.94
CA THR A 54 -5.84 20.65 -13.11
C THR A 54 -7.25 21.20 -13.20
N GLU A 55 -8.25 20.41 -12.78
CA GLU A 55 -9.66 20.83 -12.80
C GLU A 55 -10.43 20.16 -11.66
N THR A 56 -11.44 20.86 -11.13
CA THR A 56 -12.35 20.32 -10.10
C THR A 56 -13.80 20.53 -10.51
N GLY A 57 -14.62 19.51 -10.27
CA GLY A 57 -16.06 19.58 -10.47
C GLY A 57 -16.76 20.39 -9.38
N LYS A 58 -18.04 20.72 -9.65
CA LYS A 58 -18.88 21.40 -8.66
C LYS A 58 -18.97 20.55 -7.38
N GLY A 59 -18.91 21.21 -6.22
CA GLY A 59 -19.02 20.59 -4.91
C GLY A 59 -17.70 20.08 -4.33
N VAL A 60 -16.61 20.08 -5.08
CA VAL A 60 -15.26 19.79 -4.55
C VAL A 60 -14.82 20.96 -3.66
N THR A 61 -14.38 20.65 -2.46
CA THR A 61 -14.04 21.62 -1.41
C THR A 61 -12.66 21.41 -0.78
N THR A 62 -12.08 20.21 -0.91
CA THR A 62 -10.84 19.83 -0.25
C THR A 62 -9.59 20.20 -1.05
N VAL A 63 -9.73 20.35 -2.37
CA VAL A 63 -8.64 20.70 -3.30
C VAL A 63 -9.10 21.68 -4.36
N LYS A 64 -8.14 22.36 -5.00
CA LYS A 64 -8.34 23.28 -6.11
C LYS A 64 -7.26 23.10 -7.17
N PRO A 65 -7.45 23.61 -8.40
CA PRO A 65 -6.41 23.63 -9.44
C PRO A 65 -5.11 24.24 -8.92
N GLY A 66 -3.98 23.57 -9.21
CA GLY A 66 -2.63 23.89 -8.74
C GLY A 66 -2.22 23.16 -7.46
N ASP A 67 -3.13 22.57 -6.70
CA ASP A 67 -2.76 21.83 -5.50
C ASP A 67 -1.98 20.55 -5.85
N HIS A 68 -0.92 20.27 -5.07
CA HIS A 68 -0.18 19.01 -5.08
C HIS A 68 -0.95 17.95 -4.31
N VAL A 69 -1.08 16.78 -4.90
CA VAL A 69 -1.90 15.70 -4.33
C VAL A 69 -1.27 14.33 -4.48
N VAL A 70 -1.61 13.45 -3.54
CA VAL A 70 -1.46 11.99 -3.64
C VAL A 70 -2.85 11.39 -3.77
N ILE A 71 -3.01 10.39 -4.61
CA ILE A 71 -4.28 9.69 -4.78
C ILE A 71 -4.25 8.42 -3.91
N PHE A 72 -5.14 8.38 -2.92
CA PHE A 72 -5.24 7.26 -1.99
C PHE A 72 -5.89 6.05 -2.65
N ALA A 73 -5.28 4.88 -2.54
CA ALA A 73 -5.75 3.66 -3.17
C ALA A 73 -7.12 3.20 -2.66
N MET A 74 -7.48 3.53 -1.43
CA MET A 74 -8.82 3.23 -0.89
C MET A 74 -9.74 4.45 -1.02
N PRO A 75 -10.60 4.54 -2.06
CA PRO A 75 -11.56 5.63 -2.19
C PRO A 75 -12.51 5.69 -0.99
N THR A 76 -12.77 6.87 -0.46
CA THR A 76 -13.65 7.06 0.69
C THR A 76 -14.93 7.81 0.31
N CYS A 77 -16.10 7.31 0.71
CA CYS A 77 -17.38 8.00 0.42
C CYS A 77 -17.76 9.06 1.47
N GLY A 78 -17.07 9.13 2.59
CA GLY A 78 -17.31 10.07 3.70
C GLY A 78 -18.60 9.85 4.50
N ARG A 79 -19.53 8.98 4.06
CA ARG A 79 -20.90 8.87 4.62
C ARG A 79 -21.33 7.48 5.07
N CYS A 80 -20.62 6.40 4.70
CA CYS A 80 -20.92 5.07 5.21
C CYS A 80 -20.50 4.95 6.68
N GLU A 81 -21.00 3.94 7.37
CA GLU A 81 -20.73 3.67 8.77
C GLU A 81 -19.22 3.69 9.08
N TYR A 82 -18.40 3.00 8.28
CA TYR A 82 -16.95 2.98 8.47
C TYR A 82 -16.30 4.36 8.32
N CYS A 83 -16.69 5.13 7.32
CA CYS A 83 -16.18 6.50 7.15
C CYS A 83 -16.55 7.39 8.35
N GLN A 84 -17.77 7.31 8.86
CA GLN A 84 -18.22 8.07 10.02
C GLN A 84 -17.53 7.65 11.32
N MET A 85 -17.11 6.39 11.43
CA MET A 85 -16.26 5.89 12.53
C MET A 85 -14.79 6.27 12.41
N GLY A 86 -14.39 7.02 11.35
CA GLY A 86 -12.99 7.34 11.08
C GLY A 86 -12.18 6.15 10.52
N LYS A 87 -12.86 5.11 10.04
CA LYS A 87 -12.26 3.91 9.43
C LYS A 87 -12.46 3.90 7.91
N GLY A 88 -12.14 5.01 7.23
CA GLY A 88 -12.33 5.16 5.79
C GLY A 88 -11.63 4.07 4.97
N TYR A 89 -10.54 3.49 5.46
CA TYR A 89 -9.86 2.34 4.85
C TYR A 89 -10.74 1.06 4.79
N LEU A 90 -11.90 1.03 5.43
CA LEU A 90 -12.92 -0.01 5.33
C LEU A 90 -14.19 0.48 4.61
N CYS A 91 -14.10 1.56 3.86
CA CYS A 91 -15.24 2.12 3.13
C CYS A 91 -15.84 1.08 2.18
N THR A 92 -17.06 0.59 2.46
CA THR A 92 -17.71 -0.44 1.64
C THR A 92 -17.92 0.00 0.18
N PRO A 93 -18.46 1.21 -0.11
CA PRO A 93 -18.53 1.69 -1.48
C PRO A 93 -17.16 1.80 -2.15
N GLY A 94 -16.12 2.26 -1.42
CA GLY A 94 -14.77 2.36 -1.93
C GLY A 94 -14.17 0.99 -2.26
N TYR A 95 -14.31 0.03 -1.37
CA TYR A 95 -13.86 -1.34 -1.58
C TYR A 95 -14.51 -1.98 -2.82
N ASN A 96 -15.82 -1.78 -2.99
CA ASN A 96 -16.54 -2.30 -4.17
C ASN A 96 -15.98 -1.68 -5.47
N THR A 97 -15.58 -0.41 -5.46
CA THR A 97 -15.02 0.29 -6.62
C THR A 97 -13.73 -0.38 -7.12
N ILE A 98 -12.92 -0.96 -6.23
CA ILE A 98 -11.66 -1.64 -6.60
C ILE A 98 -11.89 -2.70 -7.68
N PHE A 99 -12.95 -3.50 -7.54
CA PHE A 99 -13.25 -4.64 -8.41
C PHE A 99 -14.31 -4.33 -9.48
N ALA A 100 -15.04 -3.22 -9.35
CA ALA A 100 -16.16 -2.90 -10.24
C ALA A 100 -15.74 -2.36 -11.62
N GLY A 101 -14.51 -1.87 -11.75
CA GLY A 101 -14.05 -1.23 -12.98
C GLY A 101 -14.67 0.15 -13.22
N THR A 102 -15.18 0.82 -12.17
CA THR A 102 -15.89 2.10 -12.23
C THR A 102 -15.29 3.13 -11.28
N LEU A 103 -15.70 4.37 -11.41
CA LEU A 103 -15.58 5.35 -10.34
C LEU A 103 -16.57 5.01 -9.20
N MET A 104 -16.44 5.70 -8.06
CA MET A 104 -17.29 5.45 -6.89
C MET A 104 -18.79 5.76 -7.13
N ASP A 105 -19.12 6.55 -8.13
CA ASP A 105 -20.48 6.82 -8.57
C ASP A 105 -21.05 5.74 -9.52
N GLY A 106 -20.30 4.66 -9.76
CA GLY A 106 -20.67 3.56 -10.64
C GLY A 106 -20.47 3.84 -12.13
N THR A 107 -19.93 4.99 -12.50
CA THR A 107 -19.72 5.36 -13.90
C THR A 107 -18.34 4.94 -14.42
N LYS A 108 -18.27 4.72 -15.73
CA LYS A 108 -17.02 4.54 -16.50
C LYS A 108 -16.80 5.75 -17.36
N ARG A 109 -15.69 6.42 -17.20
CA ARG A 109 -15.40 7.69 -17.86
C ARG A 109 -14.28 7.61 -18.89
N LEU A 110 -13.50 6.54 -18.88
CA LEU A 110 -12.38 6.35 -19.80
C LEU A 110 -12.87 5.76 -21.11
N ARG A 111 -12.42 6.32 -22.23
CA ARG A 111 -12.75 5.86 -23.59
C ARG A 111 -11.52 5.99 -24.49
N THR A 112 -11.36 5.01 -25.37
CA THR A 112 -10.40 5.15 -26.47
C THR A 112 -10.88 6.22 -27.44
N GLN A 113 -10.00 6.75 -28.29
CA GLN A 113 -10.36 7.68 -29.37
C GLN A 113 -11.42 7.13 -30.34
N LYS A 114 -11.59 5.80 -30.40
CA LYS A 114 -12.64 5.11 -31.19
C LYS A 114 -13.96 4.95 -30.40
N GLY A 115 -14.07 5.52 -29.19
CA GLY A 115 -15.26 5.49 -28.35
C GLY A 115 -15.46 4.18 -27.57
N LYS A 116 -14.50 3.22 -27.60
CA LYS A 116 -14.59 2.00 -26.80
C LYS A 116 -14.42 2.34 -25.32
N GLU A 117 -15.32 1.87 -24.48
CA GLU A 117 -15.28 2.05 -23.04
C GLU A 117 -14.15 1.25 -22.39
N LEU A 118 -13.46 1.87 -21.45
CA LEU A 118 -12.41 1.27 -20.63
C LEU A 118 -12.82 1.30 -19.15
N ASN A 119 -12.39 0.28 -18.40
CA ASN A 119 -12.64 0.19 -16.98
C ASN A 119 -11.59 0.98 -16.19
N HIS A 120 -12.01 1.48 -15.02
CA HIS A 120 -11.12 2.06 -14.03
C HIS A 120 -10.53 0.99 -13.13
N PHE A 121 -9.36 1.28 -12.56
CA PHE A 121 -8.72 0.46 -11.53
C PHE A 121 -8.60 1.30 -10.24
N PHE A 122 -9.10 0.78 -9.14
CA PHE A 122 -9.18 1.48 -7.85
C PHE A 122 -9.89 2.85 -7.92
N GLY A 123 -10.74 3.08 -8.95
CA GLY A 123 -11.38 4.35 -9.19
C GLY A 123 -10.40 5.48 -9.50
N GLN A 124 -9.19 5.16 -9.96
CA GLN A 124 -8.16 6.16 -10.34
C GLN A 124 -7.49 5.88 -11.70
N SER A 125 -6.84 4.73 -11.92
CA SER A 125 -6.14 4.43 -13.18
C SER A 125 -4.94 5.34 -13.46
N SER A 126 -3.96 5.37 -12.57
CA SER A 126 -2.86 6.35 -12.58
C SER A 126 -1.71 6.03 -13.54
N PHE A 127 -1.72 4.91 -14.28
CA PHE A 127 -0.78 4.70 -15.40
C PHE A 127 -1.28 5.41 -16.65
N ALA A 128 -1.40 6.73 -16.53
CA ALA A 128 -1.83 7.66 -17.56
C ALA A 128 -1.28 9.06 -17.25
N GLU A 129 -1.23 9.94 -18.25
CA GLU A 129 -0.82 11.34 -18.04
C GLU A 129 -1.83 12.12 -17.18
N TYR A 130 -3.11 11.74 -17.24
CA TYR A 130 -4.19 12.35 -16.46
C TYR A 130 -5.06 11.27 -15.83
N CYS A 131 -5.48 11.53 -14.61
CA CYS A 131 -6.31 10.65 -13.82
C CYS A 131 -7.57 11.41 -13.36
N LEU A 132 -8.75 10.85 -13.64
CA LEU A 132 -10.02 11.37 -13.12
C LEU A 132 -10.44 10.55 -11.91
N VAL A 133 -10.60 11.22 -10.77
CA VAL A 133 -10.95 10.59 -9.49
C VAL A 133 -12.09 11.33 -8.79
N LYS A 134 -12.72 10.71 -7.82
CA LYS A 134 -13.63 11.42 -6.89
C LYS A 134 -12.84 12.10 -5.77
N GLU A 135 -13.35 13.23 -5.27
CA GLU A 135 -12.73 14.00 -4.19
C GLU A 135 -12.26 13.15 -3.00
N GLY A 136 -13.03 12.12 -2.63
CA GLY A 136 -12.70 11.23 -1.51
C GLY A 136 -11.47 10.33 -1.70
N SER A 137 -10.86 10.32 -2.88
CA SER A 137 -9.59 9.64 -3.15
C SER A 137 -8.39 10.59 -3.12
N VAL A 138 -8.60 11.90 -3.08
CA VAL A 138 -7.55 12.91 -3.26
C VAL A 138 -7.09 13.43 -1.91
N VAL A 139 -5.78 13.44 -1.71
CA VAL A 139 -5.16 13.96 -0.48
C VAL A 139 -4.19 15.06 -0.84
N LYS A 140 -4.52 16.29 -0.39
CA LYS A 140 -3.61 17.43 -0.56
C LYS A 140 -2.35 17.24 0.28
N VAL A 141 -1.20 17.48 -0.33
CA VAL A 141 0.10 17.48 0.31
C VAL A 141 0.78 18.84 0.17
N ARG A 142 1.84 19.06 0.93
CA ARG A 142 2.62 20.31 0.88
C ARG A 142 3.27 20.52 -0.50
N GLU A 143 3.31 21.77 -0.95
CA GLU A 143 3.77 22.12 -2.30
C GLU A 143 5.28 21.93 -2.50
N ASP A 144 6.07 21.97 -1.42
CA ASP A 144 7.52 21.77 -1.46
C ASP A 144 7.95 20.28 -1.44
N ALA A 145 7.00 19.34 -1.31
CA ALA A 145 7.29 17.92 -1.40
C ALA A 145 7.54 17.49 -2.87
N PRO A 146 8.56 16.67 -3.13
CA PRO A 146 8.94 16.24 -4.48
C PRO A 146 7.92 15.20 -5.00
N LEU A 147 6.94 15.65 -5.80
CA LEU A 147 5.84 14.83 -6.32
C LEU A 147 6.30 13.56 -7.03
N GLU A 148 7.46 13.60 -7.69
CA GLU A 148 8.07 12.46 -8.37
C GLU A 148 8.44 11.31 -7.42
N LYS A 149 8.43 11.54 -6.10
CA LYS A 149 8.71 10.54 -5.06
C LYS A 149 7.48 10.15 -4.26
N LEU A 150 6.33 10.77 -4.50
CA LEU A 150 5.17 10.60 -3.63
C LEU A 150 4.18 9.52 -4.10
N GLY A 151 4.34 8.93 -5.29
CA GLY A 151 3.41 7.93 -5.81
C GLY A 151 3.13 6.79 -4.81
N GLY A 152 4.17 6.18 -4.25
CA GLY A 152 4.04 5.07 -3.30
C GLY A 152 3.31 5.40 -1.99
N PHE A 153 3.13 6.68 -1.66
CA PHE A 153 2.29 7.09 -0.52
C PHE A 153 0.79 6.85 -0.76
N GLY A 154 0.39 6.65 -2.01
CA GLY A 154 -0.99 6.29 -2.32
C GLY A 154 -1.41 4.91 -1.81
N CYS A 155 -0.47 3.97 -1.68
CA CYS A 155 -0.72 2.58 -1.26
C CYS A 155 0.43 2.03 -0.41
N GLY A 156 1.55 1.61 -1.04
CA GLY A 156 2.55 0.76 -0.40
C GLY A 156 3.22 1.37 0.83
N ILE A 157 3.71 2.62 0.75
CA ILE A 157 4.35 3.30 1.87
C ILE A 157 3.34 3.50 3.02
N THR A 158 2.16 4.00 2.69
CA THR A 158 1.08 4.24 3.66
C THR A 158 0.65 2.95 4.35
N THR A 159 0.56 1.84 3.61
CA THR A 159 0.22 0.53 4.14
C THR A 159 1.27 0.04 5.14
N GLY A 160 2.56 0.10 4.78
CA GLY A 160 3.66 -0.34 5.65
C GLY A 160 3.78 0.52 6.91
N VAL A 161 3.76 1.84 6.77
CA VAL A 161 3.83 2.77 7.91
C VAL A 161 2.60 2.64 8.81
N GLY A 162 1.42 2.59 8.22
CA GLY A 162 0.15 2.49 8.94
C GLY A 162 0.00 1.16 9.70
N ALA A 163 0.50 0.06 9.15
CA ALA A 163 0.50 -1.23 9.85
C ALA A 163 1.17 -1.12 11.22
N VAL A 164 2.28 -0.41 11.28
CA VAL A 164 3.05 -0.20 12.51
C VAL A 164 2.41 0.84 13.43
N LEU A 165 2.10 2.03 12.89
CA LEU A 165 1.68 3.18 13.69
C LEU A 165 0.19 3.16 14.06
N ASN A 166 -0.67 2.68 13.16
CA ASN A 166 -2.13 2.74 13.34
C ASN A 166 -2.72 1.38 13.73
N THR A 167 -2.32 0.28 13.05
CA THR A 167 -2.88 -1.06 13.30
C THR A 167 -2.27 -1.69 14.55
N ALA A 168 -0.96 -1.90 14.56
CA ALA A 168 -0.25 -2.51 15.68
C ALA A 168 -0.12 -1.54 16.86
N ARG A 169 0.11 -0.25 16.57
CA ARG A 169 0.44 0.80 17.55
C ARG A 169 1.70 0.43 18.31
N VAL A 170 2.75 0.18 17.56
CA VAL A 170 4.07 -0.13 18.12
C VAL A 170 4.55 1.04 18.97
N GLU A 171 5.09 0.73 20.15
CA GLU A 171 5.58 1.69 21.12
C GLU A 171 7.09 1.52 21.36
N ALA A 172 7.69 2.50 22.02
CA ALA A 172 9.10 2.44 22.38
C ALA A 172 9.39 1.22 23.29
N GLY A 173 10.43 0.47 22.95
CA GLY A 173 10.81 -0.75 23.65
C GLY A 173 10.22 -2.04 23.09
N ASP A 174 9.24 -1.95 22.17
CA ASP A 174 8.62 -3.14 21.58
C ASP A 174 9.58 -3.93 20.66
N SER A 175 9.26 -5.21 20.46
CA SER A 175 9.90 -6.10 19.51
C SER A 175 9.01 -6.38 18.31
N VAL A 176 9.60 -6.32 17.11
CA VAL A 176 8.90 -6.41 15.83
C VAL A 176 9.60 -7.40 14.91
N ALA A 177 8.85 -8.25 14.20
CA ALA A 177 9.33 -9.08 13.10
C ALA A 177 8.60 -8.68 11.81
N VAL A 178 9.33 -8.54 10.70
CA VAL A 178 8.81 -8.15 9.39
C VAL A 178 9.17 -9.21 8.37
N PHE A 179 8.17 -9.96 7.89
CA PHE A 179 8.29 -10.97 6.86
C PHE A 179 8.04 -10.36 5.49
N GLY A 180 9.09 -10.32 4.66
CA GLY A 180 9.12 -9.66 3.36
C GLY A 180 9.70 -8.24 3.45
N CYS A 181 10.87 -8.04 2.84
CA CYS A 181 11.61 -6.77 2.82
C CYS A 181 11.47 -6.05 1.47
N GLY A 182 10.27 -6.08 0.86
CA GLY A 182 9.88 -5.20 -0.24
C GLY A 182 9.54 -3.79 0.25
N SER A 183 9.00 -2.93 -0.62
CA SER A 183 8.67 -1.53 -0.28
C SER A 183 7.77 -1.39 0.96
N LEU A 184 6.75 -2.26 1.09
CA LEU A 184 5.85 -2.27 2.26
C LEU A 184 6.61 -2.63 3.54
N GLY A 185 7.39 -3.72 3.51
CA GLY A 185 8.16 -4.18 4.66
C GLY A 185 9.25 -3.20 5.08
N LEU A 186 9.97 -2.61 4.13
CA LEU A 186 10.97 -1.57 4.40
C LEU A 186 10.33 -0.31 5.01
N SER A 187 9.14 0.08 4.52
CA SER A 187 8.36 1.17 5.12
C SER A 187 7.93 0.85 6.55
N ALA A 188 7.53 -0.41 6.83
CA ALA A 188 7.20 -0.87 8.18
C ALA A 188 8.43 -0.88 9.09
N ILE A 189 9.60 -1.31 8.62
CA ILE A 189 10.86 -1.26 9.37
C ILE A 189 11.21 0.18 9.75
N SER A 190 11.14 1.12 8.78
CA SER A 190 11.37 2.53 9.02
C SER A 190 10.40 3.11 10.06
N ALA A 191 9.12 2.74 9.97
CA ALA A 191 8.10 3.16 10.93
C ALA A 191 8.30 2.54 12.32
N ALA A 192 8.72 1.28 12.42
CA ALA A 192 9.03 0.63 13.69
C ALA A 192 10.22 1.32 14.40
N ARG A 193 11.25 1.67 13.64
CA ARG A 193 12.36 2.50 14.15
C ARG A 193 11.88 3.85 14.64
N LEU A 194 11.02 4.53 13.86
CA LEU A 194 10.43 5.83 14.24
C LEU A 194 9.59 5.71 15.52
N ALA A 195 8.84 4.61 15.69
CA ALA A 195 8.04 4.34 16.89
C ALA A 195 8.90 4.01 18.13
N GLY A 196 10.20 3.78 17.95
CA GLY A 196 11.12 3.46 19.05
C GLY A 196 11.18 1.97 19.41
N ALA A 197 10.80 1.07 18.51
CA ALA A 197 11.01 -0.36 18.69
C ALA A 197 12.52 -0.65 18.88
N THR A 198 12.86 -1.48 19.88
CA THR A 198 14.25 -1.79 20.22
C THR A 198 14.78 -3.04 19.53
N THR A 199 13.89 -3.93 19.15
CA THR A 199 14.20 -5.15 18.40
C THR A 199 13.37 -5.16 17.12
N ILE A 200 14.03 -5.02 15.96
CA ILE A 200 13.40 -5.01 14.64
C ILE A 200 14.07 -6.10 13.81
N ILE A 201 13.38 -7.22 13.61
CA ILE A 201 13.88 -8.40 12.91
C ILE A 201 13.30 -8.39 11.50
N ALA A 202 14.15 -8.29 10.48
CA ALA A 202 13.76 -8.37 9.09
C ALA A 202 13.98 -9.79 8.55
N ILE A 203 12.98 -10.35 7.90
CA ILE A 203 12.99 -11.71 7.35
C ILE A 203 12.74 -11.65 5.84
N ASP A 204 13.67 -12.20 5.05
CA ASP A 204 13.54 -12.36 3.60
C ASP A 204 14.36 -13.55 3.12
N ILE A 205 14.17 -13.99 1.89
CA ILE A 205 14.99 -15.05 1.26
C ILE A 205 16.16 -14.47 0.46
N LEU A 206 16.14 -13.18 0.12
CA LEU A 206 17.13 -12.50 -0.68
C LEU A 206 18.07 -11.64 0.18
N GLU A 207 19.38 -11.89 0.09
CA GLU A 207 20.38 -11.21 0.90
C GLU A 207 20.47 -9.70 0.62
N ASN A 208 20.28 -9.29 -0.64
CA ASN A 208 20.25 -7.87 -1.00
C ASN A 208 19.11 -7.13 -0.28
N LYS A 209 17.91 -7.73 -0.17
CA LYS A 209 16.77 -7.14 0.56
C LYS A 209 17.03 -7.05 2.06
N LEU A 210 17.71 -8.03 2.63
CA LEU A 210 18.13 -7.98 4.04
C LEU A 210 19.17 -6.87 4.30
N ASN A 211 20.05 -6.60 3.34
CA ASN A 211 20.97 -5.48 3.43
C ASN A 211 20.24 -4.13 3.41
N TYR A 212 19.27 -3.95 2.51
CA TYR A 212 18.39 -2.78 2.54
C TYR A 212 17.65 -2.64 3.86
N ALA A 213 17.12 -3.74 4.42
CA ALA A 213 16.42 -3.72 5.69
C ALA A 213 17.28 -3.14 6.84
N ARG A 214 18.58 -3.43 6.86
CA ARG A 214 19.51 -2.81 7.84
C ARG A 214 19.61 -1.31 7.67
N GLU A 215 19.64 -0.82 6.44
CA GLU A 215 19.69 0.62 6.17
C GLU A 215 18.40 1.35 6.61
N PHE A 216 17.26 0.66 6.55
CA PHE A 216 15.98 1.18 7.03
C PHE A 216 15.81 1.10 8.55
N GLY A 217 16.66 0.35 9.24
CA GLY A 217 16.70 0.31 10.71
C GLY A 217 16.42 -1.05 11.33
N ALA A 218 16.46 -2.14 10.55
CA ALA A 218 16.42 -3.48 11.12
C ALA A 218 17.64 -3.72 12.02
N THR A 219 17.41 -4.17 13.24
CA THR A 219 18.47 -4.52 14.21
C THR A 219 19.02 -5.91 13.97
N HIS A 220 18.19 -6.80 13.43
CA HIS A 220 18.53 -8.18 13.08
C HIS A 220 17.95 -8.55 11.72
N THR A 221 18.59 -9.50 11.05
CA THR A 221 18.13 -10.02 9.76
C THR A 221 18.19 -11.54 9.77
N ILE A 222 17.19 -12.18 9.20
CA ILE A 222 17.09 -13.63 9.07
C ILE A 222 16.86 -13.99 7.60
N ASN A 223 17.75 -14.79 7.02
CA ASN A 223 17.56 -15.33 5.69
C ASN A 223 16.76 -16.65 5.78
N ALA A 224 15.46 -16.57 5.47
CA ALA A 224 14.54 -17.70 5.59
C ALA A 224 14.79 -18.81 4.55
N SER A 225 15.66 -18.61 3.55
CA SER A 225 16.11 -19.68 2.66
C SER A 225 17.19 -20.58 3.29
N LYS A 226 17.82 -20.12 4.39
CA LYS A 226 18.93 -20.80 5.04
C LYS A 226 18.55 -21.43 6.39
N VAL A 227 17.59 -20.83 7.09
CA VAL A 227 17.21 -21.23 8.46
C VAL A 227 15.68 -21.11 8.66
N ASP A 228 15.16 -21.76 9.68
CA ASP A 228 13.78 -21.62 10.11
C ASP A 228 13.59 -20.27 10.84
N PRO A 229 12.85 -19.31 10.26
CA PRO A 229 12.75 -17.98 10.82
C PRO A 229 12.04 -17.94 12.17
N VAL A 230 11.07 -18.85 12.43
CA VAL A 230 10.35 -18.91 13.70
C VAL A 230 11.29 -19.29 14.83
N LYS A 231 12.12 -20.33 14.61
CA LYS A 231 13.11 -20.77 15.60
C LYS A 231 14.13 -19.69 15.90
N GLU A 232 14.63 -19.01 14.86
CA GLU A 232 15.60 -17.93 15.04
C GLU A 232 15.01 -16.72 15.77
N ILE A 233 13.75 -16.34 15.49
CA ILE A 233 13.07 -15.29 16.24
C ILE A 233 12.94 -15.66 17.72
N ILE A 234 12.53 -16.91 18.00
CA ILE A 234 12.41 -17.38 19.39
C ILE A 234 13.78 -17.41 20.08
N ASN A 235 14.84 -17.87 19.39
CA ASN A 235 16.20 -17.85 19.92
C ASN A 235 16.68 -16.44 20.30
N LEU A 236 16.36 -15.43 19.45
CA LEU A 236 16.74 -14.03 19.67
C LEU A 236 15.93 -13.35 20.79
N THR A 237 14.67 -13.75 20.98
CA THR A 237 13.73 -13.04 21.85
C THR A 237 13.31 -13.81 23.11
N GLY A 238 13.61 -15.09 23.16
CA GLY A 238 13.21 -16.02 24.23
C GLY A 238 11.79 -16.57 24.11
N SER A 239 10.82 -15.79 23.59
CA SER A 239 9.40 -16.20 23.54
C SER A 239 8.64 -15.77 22.28
N GLY A 240 9.31 -15.12 21.34
CA GLY A 240 8.73 -14.48 20.17
C GLY A 240 8.67 -12.94 20.30
N VAL A 241 8.23 -12.27 19.24
CA VAL A 241 8.10 -10.81 19.20
C VAL A 241 6.70 -10.37 19.61
N LYS A 242 6.54 -9.11 20.04
CA LYS A 242 5.24 -8.54 20.37
C LYS A 242 4.38 -8.32 19.13
N TYR A 243 4.98 -7.91 18.02
CA TYR A 243 4.29 -7.71 16.74
C TYR A 243 5.04 -8.40 15.60
N ALA A 244 4.31 -9.12 14.77
CA ALA A 244 4.86 -9.69 13.55
C ALA A 244 3.99 -9.28 12.35
N PHE A 245 4.63 -8.86 11.25
CA PHE A 245 3.96 -8.36 10.04
C PHE A 245 4.30 -9.25 8.85
N GLU A 246 3.29 -9.58 8.04
CA GLU A 246 3.44 -10.37 6.82
C GLU A 246 3.09 -9.51 5.60
N PHE A 247 4.05 -9.36 4.67
CA PHE A 247 3.93 -8.52 3.47
C PHE A 247 4.12 -9.30 2.16
N ILE A 248 4.10 -10.63 2.19
CA ILE A 248 4.41 -11.49 1.03
C ILE A 248 3.13 -12.02 0.37
N GLY A 249 2.11 -12.33 1.19
CA GLY A 249 0.88 -12.98 0.72
C GLY A 249 1.01 -14.51 0.59
N ASN A 250 1.92 -15.12 1.35
CA ASN A 250 2.10 -16.57 1.35
C ASN A 250 1.53 -17.20 2.62
N VAL A 251 0.60 -18.14 2.48
CA VAL A 251 -0.11 -18.77 3.61
C VAL A 251 0.86 -19.39 4.63
N LYS A 252 1.92 -20.07 4.17
CA LYS A 252 2.93 -20.65 5.08
C LYS A 252 3.68 -19.55 5.85
N VAL A 253 3.96 -18.41 5.22
CA VAL A 253 4.59 -17.27 5.89
C VAL A 253 3.62 -16.61 6.86
N MET A 254 2.31 -16.55 6.57
CA MET A 254 1.28 -16.11 7.52
C MET A 254 1.25 -16.99 8.77
N GLU A 255 1.36 -18.31 8.61
CA GLU A 255 1.47 -19.25 9.72
C GLU A 255 2.77 -19.04 10.53
N GLN A 256 3.90 -18.82 9.85
CA GLN A 256 5.18 -18.49 10.50
C GLN A 256 5.08 -17.15 11.26
N THR A 257 4.43 -16.14 10.68
CA THR A 257 4.20 -14.84 11.32
C THR A 257 3.43 -15.01 12.63
N PHE A 258 2.36 -15.80 12.63
CA PHE A 258 1.59 -16.10 13.84
C PHE A 258 2.40 -16.90 14.87
N ASN A 259 3.20 -17.84 14.42
CA ASN A 259 4.03 -18.66 15.31
C ASN A 259 5.23 -17.89 15.91
N SER A 260 5.58 -16.73 15.33
CA SER A 260 6.70 -15.89 15.76
C SER A 260 6.35 -14.92 16.90
N ILE A 261 5.07 -14.76 17.25
CA ILE A 261 4.66 -13.83 18.29
C ILE A 261 4.67 -14.46 19.68
N CYS A 262 4.98 -13.66 20.69
CA CYS A 262 4.92 -14.08 22.11
C CYS A 262 3.45 -14.18 22.59
N PRO A 263 3.18 -14.73 23.79
CA PRO A 263 1.88 -14.61 24.44
C PRO A 263 1.44 -13.13 24.51
N GLY A 264 0.17 -12.86 24.18
CA GLY A 264 -0.38 -11.49 24.06
C GLY A 264 0.07 -10.74 22.81
N GLY A 265 0.89 -11.33 21.95
CA GLY A 265 1.40 -10.72 20.72
C GLY A 265 0.37 -10.69 19.59
N LYS A 266 0.65 -9.89 18.55
CA LYS A 266 -0.23 -9.72 17.39
C LYS A 266 0.53 -10.01 16.08
N ALA A 267 -0.04 -10.90 15.28
CA ALA A 267 0.36 -11.15 13.90
C ALA A 267 -0.57 -10.38 12.95
N ILE A 268 -0.01 -9.51 12.12
CA ILE A 268 -0.74 -8.63 11.22
C ILE A 268 -0.42 -9.02 9.78
N ILE A 269 -1.46 -9.37 9.03
CA ILE A 269 -1.37 -9.85 7.64
C ILE A 269 -1.73 -8.71 6.70
N LEU A 270 -0.86 -8.45 5.73
CA LEU A 270 -1.02 -7.42 4.71
C LEU A 270 -0.78 -7.95 3.30
N GLY A 271 0.06 -8.98 3.15
CA GLY A 271 0.26 -9.63 1.86
C GLY A 271 -1.04 -10.27 1.37
N SER A 272 -1.34 -10.14 0.07
CA SER A 272 -2.55 -10.68 -0.54
C SER A 272 -2.32 -12.11 -1.02
N PRO A 273 -2.90 -13.14 -0.37
CA PRO A 273 -2.86 -14.50 -0.86
C PRO A 273 -3.81 -14.68 -2.05
N ARG A 274 -3.72 -15.82 -2.72
CA ARG A 274 -4.72 -16.20 -3.73
C ARG A 274 -6.08 -16.41 -3.09
N PHE A 275 -7.14 -16.07 -3.84
CA PHE A 275 -8.50 -16.27 -3.36
C PHE A 275 -8.77 -17.74 -3.00
N GLY A 276 -9.34 -17.97 -1.82
CA GLY A 276 -9.72 -19.30 -1.33
C GLY A 276 -8.62 -20.04 -0.54
N GLU A 277 -7.40 -19.53 -0.45
CA GLU A 277 -6.37 -20.09 0.42
C GLU A 277 -6.75 -19.92 1.91
N LYS A 278 -6.30 -20.84 2.75
CA LYS A 278 -6.65 -20.89 4.17
C LYS A 278 -5.39 -20.98 5.02
N VAL A 279 -5.37 -20.22 6.11
CA VAL A 279 -4.33 -20.26 7.15
C VAL A 279 -4.72 -21.28 8.20
N SER A 280 -3.78 -22.14 8.61
CA SER A 280 -3.94 -23.10 9.70
C SER A 280 -3.09 -22.68 10.90
N ILE A 281 -3.72 -22.49 12.05
CA ILE A 281 -3.05 -22.11 13.29
C ILE A 281 -3.39 -23.09 14.41
N ASP A 282 -2.46 -23.26 15.36
CA ASP A 282 -2.74 -24.04 16.57
C ASP A 282 -3.73 -23.27 17.46
N ALA A 283 -4.92 -23.86 17.63
CA ALA A 283 -6.00 -23.25 18.38
C ALA A 283 -5.64 -23.01 19.86
N VAL A 284 -4.77 -23.84 20.45
CA VAL A 284 -4.31 -23.67 21.84
C VAL A 284 -3.53 -22.36 22.00
N SER A 285 -2.82 -21.94 20.97
CA SER A 285 -2.10 -20.66 20.97
C SER A 285 -3.01 -19.44 21.20
N LEU A 286 -4.29 -19.52 20.83
CA LEU A 286 -5.26 -18.45 21.07
C LEU A 286 -5.58 -18.26 22.57
N LEU A 287 -5.43 -19.32 23.37
CA LEU A 287 -5.59 -19.22 24.84
C LEU A 287 -4.48 -18.41 25.52
N LEU A 288 -3.38 -18.18 24.79
CA LEU A 288 -2.28 -17.30 25.22
C LEU A 288 -2.49 -15.85 24.75
N GLU A 289 -3.72 -15.47 24.40
CA GLU A 289 -4.10 -14.13 23.90
C GLU A 289 -3.36 -13.73 22.61
N LYS A 290 -2.80 -14.70 21.87
CA LYS A 290 -2.22 -14.42 20.55
C LYS A 290 -3.30 -14.02 19.56
N THR A 291 -3.06 -12.95 18.81
CA THR A 291 -4.01 -12.43 17.84
C THR A 291 -3.48 -12.58 16.41
N LEU A 292 -4.30 -13.15 15.52
CA LEU A 292 -4.10 -13.07 14.06
C LEU A 292 -5.14 -12.12 13.49
N MET A 293 -4.71 -11.09 12.78
CA MET A 293 -5.59 -10.11 12.16
C MET A 293 -5.05 -9.61 10.82
N GLY A 294 -5.94 -9.14 9.96
CA GLY A 294 -5.59 -8.41 8.75
C GLY A 294 -5.77 -6.91 8.93
N THR A 295 -5.26 -6.14 7.98
CA THR A 295 -5.51 -4.71 7.87
C THR A 295 -5.56 -4.27 6.41
N ALA A 296 -6.45 -3.34 6.09
CA ALA A 296 -6.48 -2.65 4.80
C ALA A 296 -5.72 -1.34 4.94
N GLU A 297 -4.81 -1.03 4.00
CA GLU A 297 -4.01 0.21 3.96
C GLU A 297 -3.32 0.54 5.30
N GLY A 298 -2.95 -0.47 6.08
CA GLY A 298 -2.37 -0.27 7.40
C GLY A 298 -3.29 0.51 8.37
N SER A 299 -4.61 0.39 8.24
CA SER A 299 -5.60 1.20 8.98
C SER A 299 -5.41 2.72 8.80
N SER A 300 -4.84 3.15 7.68
CA SER A 300 -4.56 4.55 7.39
C SER A 300 -5.78 5.25 6.78
N ARG A 301 -5.95 6.50 7.11
CA ARG A 301 -6.97 7.39 6.57
C ARG A 301 -6.32 8.35 5.58
N PRO A 302 -7.07 9.01 4.69
CA PRO A 302 -6.52 10.00 3.78
C PRO A 302 -5.59 11.02 4.48
N MET A 303 -6.00 11.55 5.63
CA MET A 303 -5.22 12.52 6.40
C MET A 303 -3.88 11.97 6.96
N ASP A 304 -3.74 10.66 7.10
CA ASP A 304 -2.48 10.06 7.55
C ASP A 304 -1.40 10.17 6.48
N ILE A 305 -1.77 10.22 5.17
CA ILE A 305 -0.83 10.44 4.07
C ILE A 305 -0.12 11.79 4.23
N THR A 306 -0.85 12.87 4.51
CA THR A 306 -0.25 14.19 4.76
C THR A 306 0.78 14.11 5.87
N ARG A 307 0.44 13.47 6.99
CA ARG A 307 1.37 13.25 8.12
C ARG A 307 2.60 12.43 7.71
N TYR A 308 2.44 11.39 6.89
CA TYR A 308 3.57 10.57 6.45
C TYR A 308 4.48 11.31 5.47
N VAL A 309 3.91 12.15 4.59
CA VAL A 309 4.68 13.05 3.73
C VAL A 309 5.48 14.06 4.58
N ASP A 310 4.88 14.64 5.63
CA ASP A 310 5.60 15.53 6.55
C ASP A 310 6.75 14.79 7.25
N LEU A 311 6.53 13.56 7.74
CA LEU A 311 7.58 12.74 8.34
C LEU A 311 8.71 12.41 7.35
N TYR A 312 8.39 12.21 6.08
CA TYR A 312 9.40 12.05 5.02
C TYR A 312 10.20 13.33 4.82
N MET A 313 9.52 14.46 4.69
CA MET A 313 10.19 15.78 4.52
C MET A 313 11.08 16.13 5.71
N ASP A 314 10.69 15.74 6.92
CA ASP A 314 11.47 15.88 8.15
C ASP A 314 12.56 14.80 8.30
N LYS A 315 12.77 13.95 7.28
CA LYS A 315 13.75 12.84 7.27
C LYS A 315 13.57 11.85 8.43
N LYS A 316 12.34 11.66 8.87
CA LYS A 316 11.96 10.68 9.89
C LYS A 316 11.54 9.34 9.30
N LEU A 317 11.03 9.36 8.05
CA LEU A 317 10.77 8.17 7.24
C LEU A 317 11.75 8.14 6.07
N GLU A 318 12.40 7.00 5.86
CA GLU A 318 13.26 6.78 4.70
C GLU A 318 12.38 6.37 3.50
N VAL A 319 12.34 7.18 2.45
CA VAL A 319 11.56 6.93 1.24
C VAL A 319 12.45 6.93 0.00
N ASP A 320 13.45 7.80 -0.05
CA ASP A 320 14.31 7.95 -1.23
C ASP A 320 14.93 6.61 -1.69
N LYS A 321 15.32 5.78 -0.74
CA LYS A 321 15.92 4.46 -1.00
C LYS A 321 14.90 3.38 -1.44
N LEU A 322 13.61 3.64 -1.31
CA LEU A 322 12.57 2.74 -1.85
C LEU A 322 12.46 2.83 -3.36
N ILE A 323 12.83 3.99 -3.92
CA ILE A 323 12.76 4.25 -5.36
C ILE A 323 14.09 3.83 -5.98
N THR A 324 14.15 2.61 -6.48
CA THR A 324 15.38 2.05 -7.06
C THR A 324 15.56 2.40 -8.52
N LYS A 325 14.46 2.65 -9.26
CA LYS A 325 14.47 2.96 -10.69
C LYS A 325 13.23 3.75 -11.09
N ASN A 326 13.39 4.64 -12.06
CA ASN A 326 12.30 5.35 -12.72
C ASN A 326 12.19 4.90 -14.17
N TYR A 327 10.96 4.84 -14.67
CA TYR A 327 10.62 4.48 -16.04
C TYR A 327 9.67 5.50 -16.63
N SER A 328 9.73 5.72 -17.93
CA SER A 328 8.66 6.44 -18.63
C SER A 328 7.42 5.56 -18.76
N LEU A 329 6.27 6.15 -19.07
CA LEU A 329 5.03 5.40 -19.26
C LEU A 329 5.17 4.38 -20.41
N GLU A 330 5.93 4.69 -21.45
CA GLU A 330 6.21 3.80 -22.58
C GLU A 330 6.98 2.55 -22.16
N GLU A 331 7.77 2.64 -21.09
CA GLU A 331 8.58 1.54 -20.55
C GLU A 331 7.82 0.69 -19.52
N ILE A 332 6.52 0.91 -19.32
CA ILE A 332 5.72 0.25 -18.26
C ILE A 332 5.80 -1.28 -18.28
N ASN A 333 5.90 -1.88 -19.47
CA ASN A 333 6.03 -3.35 -19.58
C ASN A 333 7.39 -3.85 -19.10
N GLN A 334 8.46 -3.08 -19.32
CA GLN A 334 9.78 -3.40 -18.77
C GLN A 334 9.81 -3.19 -17.26
N ALA A 335 9.15 -2.13 -16.75
CA ALA A 335 9.04 -1.86 -15.34
C ALA A 335 8.38 -3.01 -14.58
N PHE A 336 7.30 -3.60 -15.11
CA PHE A 336 6.65 -4.76 -14.49
C PHE A 336 7.49 -6.04 -14.59
N LYS A 337 8.27 -6.21 -15.65
CA LYS A 337 9.22 -7.32 -15.75
C LYS A 337 10.30 -7.22 -14.67
N ASP A 338 10.90 -6.03 -14.50
CA ASP A 338 11.92 -5.79 -13.49
C ASP A 338 11.33 -5.96 -12.06
N LEU A 339 10.07 -5.55 -11.83
CA LEU A 339 9.35 -5.77 -10.55
C LEU A 339 9.15 -7.26 -10.25
N GLU A 340 8.89 -8.08 -11.26
CA GLU A 340 8.70 -9.53 -11.12
C GLU A 340 10.01 -10.25 -10.83
N GLU A 341 11.11 -9.78 -11.40
CA GLU A 341 12.45 -10.32 -11.18
C GLU A 341 13.02 -9.97 -9.79
N GLY A 342 12.50 -8.91 -9.10
CA GLY A 342 12.81 -8.51 -7.72
C GLY A 342 13.82 -7.40 -7.60
#